data_935cf57d195f107444c1708b2f737cc1
#
_entry.id   935cf57d195f107444c1708b2f737cc1
#
_cell.length_a   1.000
_cell.length_b   1.000
_cell.length_c   1.000
_cell.angle_alpha   90.00
_cell.angle_beta   90.00
_cell.angle_gamma   90.00
#
_symmetry.space_group_name_H-M   'P 1'
#
loop_
_entity.id
_entity.type
_entity.pdbx_description
1 polymer ?
#
loop_
_entity_poly.entity_id
_entity_poly.type
_entity_poly.pdbx_seq_one_letter_code
_entity_poly.pdbx_strand_id
1 'polypeptide(L)'
;MKHWATILCLLLTLSLGLAQENGAFQYGPRPPAPIFDPTNFLTPDQTAKIVAPLEAICTRDGVDIFVVILPDIGDAPPAHVAGGFATAWCSQEMNAIVLYSPGRKESPWIVPGGRILDLIKRPMIDKAISEAQRRAASEPFESGKIRAASIEAADLLRVWKGSTITQGEEIKSWREALLAQRQNQFRGWKLIALAAGCAFIPSILVLWLLIRHLRQRGPRNFPQPVHAQRLGAPFCGGNSASIDLESISGKS
;
A
#
# COMPACT_ATOMS: atom_id res chain seq x y z
N MET A 1 14.21 -53.69 -25.94
CA MET A 1 13.09 -52.70 -25.98
C MET A 1 11.92 -53.03 -25.06
N LYS A 2 11.75 -54.24 -24.55
CA LYS A 2 10.62 -54.62 -23.65
C LYS A 2 10.73 -54.08 -22.23
N HIS A 3 11.91 -53.75 -21.73
CA HIS A 3 12.12 -53.29 -20.35
C HIS A 3 11.88 -51.77 -20.13
N TRP A 4 11.91 -50.99 -21.21
CA TRP A 4 11.66 -49.54 -21.12
C TRP A 4 10.19 -49.18 -20.93
N ALA A 5 9.28 -50.01 -21.47
CA ALA A 5 7.85 -49.84 -21.32
C ALA A 5 7.39 -50.09 -19.85
N THR A 6 8.00 -51.07 -19.19
CA THR A 6 7.70 -51.40 -17.79
C THR A 6 8.19 -50.32 -16.83
N ILE A 7 9.37 -49.72 -17.09
CA ILE A 7 9.89 -48.61 -16.27
C ILE A 7 9.04 -47.36 -16.44
N LEU A 8 8.58 -47.08 -17.68
CA LEU A 8 7.71 -45.93 -17.95
C LEU A 8 6.34 -46.08 -17.29
N CYS A 9 5.75 -47.28 -17.30
CA CYS A 9 4.50 -47.57 -16.58
C CYS A 9 4.67 -47.41 -15.05
N LEU A 10 5.80 -47.88 -14.51
CA LEU A 10 6.08 -47.77 -13.08
C LEU A 10 6.27 -46.30 -12.64
N LEU A 11 6.90 -45.47 -13.46
CA LEU A 11 7.06 -44.03 -13.21
C LEU A 11 5.73 -43.29 -13.34
N LEU A 12 4.84 -43.69 -14.27
CA LEU A 12 3.51 -43.09 -14.39
C LEU A 12 2.60 -43.47 -13.22
N THR A 13 2.69 -44.69 -12.71
CA THR A 13 1.90 -45.08 -11.52
C THR A 13 2.41 -44.44 -10.24
N LEU A 14 3.73 -44.19 -10.12
CA LEU A 14 4.28 -43.45 -8.98
C LEU A 14 3.87 -41.97 -9.00
N SER A 15 3.81 -41.36 -10.19
CA SER A 15 3.39 -39.95 -10.29
C SER A 15 1.88 -39.73 -10.03
N LEU A 16 1.05 -40.73 -10.29
CA LEU A 16 -0.37 -40.70 -9.95
C LEU A 16 -0.65 -40.97 -8.47
N GLY A 17 0.25 -41.67 -7.76
CA GLY A 17 0.10 -41.96 -6.32
C GLY A 17 0.54 -40.82 -5.40
N LEU A 18 1.32 -39.85 -5.89
CA LEU A 18 1.80 -38.71 -5.09
C LEU A 18 0.87 -37.48 -5.15
N ALA A 19 -0.21 -37.56 -5.92
CA ALA A 19 -1.21 -36.48 -6.01
C ALA A 19 -2.35 -36.60 -4.99
N GLN A 20 -2.25 -37.52 -4.06
CA GLN A 20 -3.30 -37.77 -3.09
C GLN A 20 -2.72 -37.70 -1.70
N GLU A 21 -2.90 -36.55 -1.05
CA GLU A 21 -3.04 -36.35 0.39
C GLU A 21 -2.67 -34.92 0.80
N ASN A 22 -3.31 -33.97 0.18
CA ASN A 22 -3.76 -32.85 0.99
C ASN A 22 -5.26 -33.12 1.14
N GLY A 23 -5.72 -33.43 2.34
CA GLY A 23 -7.12 -33.57 2.67
C GLY A 23 -7.86 -32.29 2.36
N ALA A 24 -8.08 -32.05 1.07
CA ALA A 24 -8.83 -30.93 0.59
C ALA A 24 -10.25 -31.13 1.13
N PHE A 25 -10.63 -30.28 2.07
CA PHE A 25 -12.04 -30.15 2.41
C PHE A 25 -12.81 -30.01 1.11
N GLN A 26 -13.67 -30.98 0.79
CA GLN A 26 -14.54 -30.87 -0.37
C GLN A 26 -15.57 -29.79 -0.03
N TYR A 27 -15.30 -28.58 -0.50
CA TYR A 27 -16.25 -27.48 -0.42
C TYR A 27 -17.42 -27.80 -1.34
N GLY A 28 -18.48 -28.37 -0.77
CA GLY A 28 -19.74 -28.56 -1.49
C GLY A 28 -20.35 -27.23 -1.96
N PRO A 29 -21.53 -27.26 -2.58
CA PRO A 29 -22.24 -26.04 -2.92
C PRO A 29 -22.48 -25.19 -1.67
N ARG A 30 -22.46 -23.86 -1.83
CA ARG A 30 -22.73 -22.93 -0.72
C ARG A 30 -24.09 -23.25 -0.09
N PRO A 31 -24.15 -23.44 1.23
CA PRO A 31 -25.41 -23.57 1.95
C PRO A 31 -26.28 -22.31 1.77
N PRO A 32 -27.63 -22.45 1.79
CA PRO A 32 -28.53 -21.31 1.66
C PRO A 32 -28.44 -20.34 2.85
N ALA A 33 -28.24 -20.87 4.06
CA ALA A 33 -28.00 -20.07 5.26
C ALA A 33 -26.52 -19.74 5.41
N PRO A 34 -26.15 -18.58 6.00
CA PRO A 34 -24.77 -18.18 6.20
C PRO A 34 -24.07 -18.95 7.34
N ILE A 35 -24.41 -20.22 7.49
CA ILE A 35 -23.85 -21.12 8.50
C ILE A 35 -23.72 -22.54 7.93
N PHE A 36 -22.60 -23.18 8.26
CA PHE A 36 -22.33 -24.58 7.98
C PHE A 36 -22.00 -25.31 9.28
N ASP A 37 -22.93 -26.12 9.76
CA ASP A 37 -22.79 -26.91 10.96
C ASP A 37 -23.21 -28.37 10.66
N PRO A 38 -22.29 -29.17 10.06
CA PRO A 38 -22.61 -30.56 9.72
C PRO A 38 -22.82 -31.46 10.93
N THR A 39 -22.40 -31.03 12.10
CA THR A 39 -22.50 -31.82 13.35
C THR A 39 -23.71 -31.48 14.18
N ASN A 40 -24.51 -30.50 13.77
CA ASN A 40 -25.60 -29.93 14.57
C ASN A 40 -25.14 -29.55 15.98
N PHE A 41 -23.97 -28.93 16.06
CA PHE A 41 -23.39 -28.43 17.32
C PHE A 41 -24.29 -27.39 17.98
N LEU A 42 -24.92 -26.56 17.15
CA LEU A 42 -25.89 -25.55 17.58
C LEU A 42 -27.31 -26.08 17.53
N THR A 43 -28.11 -25.70 18.52
CA THR A 43 -29.56 -25.94 18.45
C THR A 43 -30.20 -25.04 17.36
N PRO A 44 -31.37 -25.40 16.82
CA PRO A 44 -32.08 -24.58 15.83
C PRO A 44 -32.31 -23.14 16.29
N ASP A 45 -32.64 -22.93 17.57
CA ASP A 45 -32.82 -21.57 18.14
C ASP A 45 -31.51 -20.76 18.18
N GLN A 46 -30.40 -21.44 18.50
CA GLN A 46 -29.09 -20.81 18.50
C GLN A 46 -28.66 -20.45 17.07
N THR A 47 -28.88 -21.34 16.13
CA THR A 47 -28.65 -21.13 14.71
C THR A 47 -29.45 -19.93 14.20
N ALA A 48 -30.75 -19.86 14.48
CA ALA A 48 -31.59 -18.74 14.08
C ALA A 48 -31.11 -17.40 14.64
N LYS A 49 -30.63 -17.37 15.89
CA LYS A 49 -30.08 -16.17 16.55
C LYS A 49 -28.76 -15.68 15.94
N ILE A 50 -28.06 -16.55 15.21
CA ILE A 50 -26.83 -16.19 14.48
C ILE A 50 -27.17 -15.82 13.04
N VAL A 51 -28.01 -16.59 12.36
CA VAL A 51 -28.33 -16.44 10.95
C VAL A 51 -29.10 -15.14 10.68
N ALA A 52 -30.16 -14.87 11.44
CA ALA A 52 -31.03 -13.71 11.17
C ALA A 52 -30.28 -12.36 11.17
N PRO A 53 -29.40 -12.03 12.14
CA PRO A 53 -28.63 -10.80 12.08
C PRO A 53 -27.62 -10.79 10.92
N LEU A 54 -27.00 -11.92 10.56
CA LEU A 54 -26.03 -11.98 9.46
C LEU A 54 -26.70 -11.75 8.10
N GLU A 55 -27.87 -12.32 7.87
CA GLU A 55 -28.66 -12.07 6.66
C GLU A 55 -29.10 -10.60 6.56
N ALA A 56 -29.54 -10.02 7.67
CA ALA A 56 -29.90 -8.60 7.71
C ALA A 56 -28.69 -7.69 7.38
N ILE A 57 -27.50 -8.01 7.90
CA ILE A 57 -26.26 -7.28 7.62
C ILE A 57 -25.86 -7.47 6.17
N CYS A 58 -25.92 -8.69 5.65
CA CYS A 58 -25.60 -8.97 4.25
C CYS A 58 -26.49 -8.15 3.30
N THR A 59 -27.80 -8.13 3.57
CA THR A 59 -28.77 -7.41 2.73
C THR A 59 -28.60 -5.89 2.81
N ARG A 60 -28.39 -5.37 4.04
CA ARG A 60 -28.30 -3.93 4.29
C ARG A 60 -26.95 -3.34 3.88
N ASP A 61 -25.88 -4.01 4.28
CA ASP A 61 -24.52 -3.46 4.23
C ASP A 61 -23.69 -4.08 3.09
N GLY A 62 -24.17 -5.15 2.45
CA GLY A 62 -23.46 -5.89 1.39
C GLY A 62 -22.14 -6.47 1.91
N VAL A 63 -22.17 -7.02 3.12
CA VAL A 63 -21.06 -7.68 3.80
C VAL A 63 -21.44 -9.14 4.00
N ASP A 64 -20.63 -10.07 3.53
CA ASP A 64 -20.92 -11.50 3.57
C ASP A 64 -20.10 -12.18 4.68
N ILE A 65 -20.75 -12.64 5.72
CA ILE A 65 -20.12 -13.35 6.81
C ILE A 65 -20.69 -14.77 6.84
N PHE A 66 -19.79 -15.72 6.81
CA PHE A 66 -20.16 -17.12 6.82
C PHE A 66 -19.55 -17.82 8.04
N VAL A 67 -20.38 -18.52 8.79
CA VAL A 67 -19.97 -19.28 9.97
C VAL A 67 -19.75 -20.73 9.58
N VAL A 68 -18.58 -21.26 9.90
CA VAL A 68 -18.20 -22.65 9.63
C VAL A 68 -17.87 -23.34 10.95
N ILE A 69 -18.60 -24.37 11.29
CA ILE A 69 -18.37 -25.17 12.48
C ILE A 69 -17.87 -26.55 12.05
N LEU A 70 -16.62 -26.83 12.39
CA LEU A 70 -16.01 -28.12 12.07
C LEU A 70 -15.59 -28.83 13.35
N PRO A 71 -15.89 -30.14 13.48
CA PRO A 71 -15.53 -30.90 14.67
C PRO A 71 -14.02 -30.94 14.89
N ASP A 72 -13.27 -31.02 13.81
CA ASP A 72 -11.82 -30.96 13.80
C ASP A 72 -11.32 -30.35 12.48
N ILE A 73 -10.27 -29.58 12.57
CA ILE A 73 -9.55 -28.98 11.42
C ILE A 73 -8.19 -29.64 11.19
N GLY A 74 -7.86 -30.70 11.94
CA GLY A 74 -6.57 -31.38 11.90
C GLY A 74 -5.41 -30.41 12.23
N ASP A 75 -4.26 -30.62 11.59
CA ASP A 75 -3.08 -29.77 11.75
C ASP A 75 -3.08 -28.57 10.78
N ALA A 76 -4.13 -28.42 9.97
CA ALA A 76 -4.21 -27.33 9.03
C ALA A 76 -4.35 -25.97 9.74
N PRO A 77 -3.62 -24.93 9.29
CA PRO A 77 -3.80 -23.59 9.82
C PRO A 77 -5.24 -23.09 9.62
N PRO A 78 -5.89 -22.52 10.65
CA PRO A 78 -7.27 -22.04 10.55
C PRO A 78 -7.49 -21.07 9.39
N ALA A 79 -6.51 -20.21 9.12
CA ALA A 79 -6.56 -19.27 8.01
C ALA A 79 -6.61 -19.97 6.64
N HIS A 80 -5.92 -21.09 6.48
CA HIS A 80 -5.94 -21.86 5.24
C HIS A 80 -7.29 -22.54 5.01
N VAL A 81 -7.84 -23.17 6.06
CA VAL A 81 -9.17 -23.82 6.01
C VAL A 81 -10.25 -22.79 5.71
N ALA A 82 -10.26 -21.68 6.45
CA ALA A 82 -11.23 -20.60 6.24
C ALA A 82 -11.08 -19.92 4.89
N GLY A 83 -9.84 -19.74 4.40
CA GLY A 83 -9.58 -19.19 3.07
C GLY A 83 -10.17 -20.03 1.94
N GLY A 84 -10.13 -21.35 2.06
CA GLY A 84 -10.79 -22.27 1.13
C GLY A 84 -12.30 -22.09 1.10
N PHE A 85 -12.94 -22.00 2.27
CA PHE A 85 -14.38 -21.71 2.36
C PHE A 85 -14.72 -20.33 1.80
N ALA A 86 -13.92 -19.30 2.10
CA ALA A 86 -14.12 -17.96 1.56
C ALA A 86 -14.10 -17.97 0.03
N THR A 87 -13.12 -18.65 -0.55
CA THR A 87 -12.99 -18.75 -2.02
C THR A 87 -14.16 -19.52 -2.65
N ALA A 88 -14.62 -20.58 -2.00
CA ALA A 88 -15.68 -21.42 -2.55
C ALA A 88 -17.08 -20.81 -2.40
N TRP A 89 -17.35 -20.10 -1.28
CA TRP A 89 -18.72 -19.72 -0.91
C TRP A 89 -18.99 -18.22 -0.87
N CYS A 90 -17.97 -17.38 -0.65
CA CYS A 90 -18.21 -15.95 -0.55
C CYS A 90 -18.14 -15.27 -1.93
N SER A 91 -19.22 -14.59 -2.30
CA SER A 91 -19.33 -13.87 -3.57
C SER A 91 -19.14 -12.36 -3.43
N GLN A 92 -19.28 -11.82 -2.22
CA GLN A 92 -19.13 -10.41 -1.97
C GLN A 92 -17.65 -10.02 -1.84
N GLU A 93 -17.31 -8.79 -2.26
CA GLU A 93 -15.96 -8.27 -2.12
C GLU A 93 -15.51 -8.13 -0.65
N MET A 94 -16.46 -7.80 0.22
CA MET A 94 -16.26 -7.69 1.66
C MET A 94 -16.84 -8.92 2.33
N ASN A 95 -15.98 -9.86 2.69
CA ASN A 95 -16.41 -11.10 3.33
C ASN A 95 -15.48 -11.53 4.45
N ALA A 96 -15.98 -12.37 5.36
CA ALA A 96 -15.20 -13.05 6.37
C ALA A 96 -15.78 -14.42 6.69
N ILE A 97 -14.90 -15.34 7.02
CA ILE A 97 -15.26 -16.64 7.58
C ILE A 97 -15.03 -16.61 9.09
N VAL A 98 -16.03 -16.98 9.85
CA VAL A 98 -15.92 -17.28 11.28
C VAL A 98 -15.82 -18.79 11.42
N LEU A 99 -14.59 -19.27 11.62
CA LEU A 99 -14.33 -20.70 11.78
C LEU A 99 -14.35 -21.07 13.27
N TYR A 100 -15.13 -22.05 13.62
CA TYR A 100 -15.22 -22.58 14.96
C TYR A 100 -14.91 -24.08 14.99
N SER A 101 -14.06 -24.50 15.92
CA SER A 101 -13.80 -25.93 16.17
C SER A 101 -13.89 -26.20 17.67
N PRO A 102 -14.84 -27.08 18.09
CA PRO A 102 -15.01 -27.45 19.48
C PRO A 102 -13.70 -28.02 20.05
N GLY A 103 -13.39 -27.65 21.30
CA GLY A 103 -12.19 -28.15 21.98
C GLY A 103 -10.88 -27.41 21.68
N ARG A 104 -10.84 -26.52 20.69
CA ARG A 104 -9.71 -25.66 20.44
C ARG A 104 -9.84 -24.34 21.21
N LYS A 105 -8.91 -24.06 22.13
CA LYS A 105 -8.95 -22.88 23.01
C LYS A 105 -8.89 -21.54 22.25
N GLU A 106 -8.28 -21.54 21.07
CA GLU A 106 -8.10 -20.36 20.23
C GLU A 106 -9.32 -20.06 19.34
N SER A 107 -10.29 -20.95 19.32
CA SER A 107 -11.55 -20.82 18.58
C SER A 107 -12.49 -19.83 19.29
N PRO A 108 -13.28 -19.00 18.59
CA PRO A 108 -13.46 -18.92 17.14
C PRO A 108 -12.38 -18.09 16.44
N TRP A 109 -12.04 -18.43 15.20
CA TRP A 109 -11.16 -17.64 14.35
C TRP A 109 -11.97 -16.80 13.37
N ILE A 110 -11.62 -15.53 13.26
CA ILE A 110 -12.18 -14.61 12.26
C ILE A 110 -11.14 -14.46 11.15
N VAL A 111 -11.50 -14.89 9.95
CA VAL A 111 -10.60 -14.83 8.79
C VAL A 111 -11.25 -13.97 7.71
N PRO A 112 -10.77 -12.74 7.49
CA PRO A 112 -11.24 -11.89 6.42
C PRO A 112 -10.76 -12.42 5.09
N GLY A 113 -11.60 -12.30 4.08
CA GLY A 113 -11.29 -12.71 2.72
C GLY A 113 -11.45 -11.56 1.73
N GLY A 114 -11.27 -11.90 0.45
CA GLY A 114 -11.51 -10.99 -0.63
C GLY A 114 -10.61 -9.75 -0.63
N ARG A 115 -11.18 -8.63 -1.07
CA ARG A 115 -10.49 -7.36 -1.27
C ARG A 115 -9.96 -6.69 0.00
N ILE A 116 -10.38 -7.12 1.18
CA ILE A 116 -9.96 -6.48 2.44
C ILE A 116 -8.45 -6.56 2.62
N LEU A 117 -7.87 -7.71 2.28
CA LEU A 117 -6.43 -7.96 2.41
C LEU A 117 -5.58 -7.06 1.48
N ASP A 118 -6.18 -6.58 0.40
CA ASP A 118 -5.53 -5.67 -0.56
C ASP A 118 -5.70 -4.19 -0.18
N LEU A 119 -6.80 -3.86 0.49
CA LEU A 119 -7.17 -2.48 0.79
C LEU A 119 -6.63 -1.97 2.12
N ILE A 120 -6.43 -2.86 3.10
CA ILE A 120 -6.06 -2.50 4.47
C ILE A 120 -4.72 -3.12 4.84
N LYS A 121 -3.88 -2.35 5.53
CA LYS A 121 -2.56 -2.84 5.98
C LYS A 121 -2.72 -4.01 6.94
N ARG A 122 -2.05 -5.14 6.67
CA ARG A 122 -2.10 -6.36 7.50
C ARG A 122 -2.00 -6.12 9.01
N PRO A 123 -1.06 -5.32 9.55
CA PRO A 123 -0.97 -5.10 11.00
C PRO A 123 -2.24 -4.50 11.62
N MET A 124 -2.99 -3.70 10.86
CA MET A 124 -4.27 -3.15 11.33
C MET A 124 -5.36 -4.22 11.35
N ILE A 125 -5.37 -5.07 10.34
CA ILE A 125 -6.30 -6.21 10.25
C ILE A 125 -6.05 -7.16 11.42
N ASP A 126 -4.80 -7.59 11.62
CA ASP A 126 -4.42 -8.55 12.65
C ASP A 126 -4.75 -8.04 14.05
N LYS A 127 -4.49 -6.75 14.31
CA LYS A 127 -4.83 -6.11 15.58
C LYS A 127 -6.35 -6.07 15.82
N ALA A 128 -7.12 -5.70 14.82
CA ALA A 128 -8.58 -5.61 14.94
C ALA A 128 -9.21 -6.99 15.13
N ILE A 129 -8.74 -8.00 14.38
CA ILE A 129 -9.20 -9.37 14.50
C ILE A 129 -8.86 -9.95 15.87
N SER A 130 -7.63 -9.78 16.36
CA SER A 130 -7.24 -10.28 17.68
C SER A 130 -8.07 -9.68 18.81
N GLU A 131 -8.43 -8.40 18.70
CA GLU A 131 -9.31 -7.73 19.64
C GLU A 131 -10.74 -8.28 19.58
N ALA A 132 -11.28 -8.48 18.36
CA ALA A 132 -12.60 -9.08 18.16
C ALA A 132 -12.67 -10.52 18.69
N GLN A 133 -11.65 -11.33 18.41
CA GLN A 133 -11.55 -12.69 18.92
C GLN A 133 -11.46 -12.72 20.45
N ARG A 134 -10.69 -11.80 21.05
CA ARG A 134 -10.59 -11.68 22.50
C ARG A 134 -11.94 -11.34 23.14
N ARG A 135 -12.74 -10.44 22.55
CA ARG A 135 -14.08 -10.13 23.03
C ARG A 135 -15.01 -11.32 22.89
N ALA A 136 -15.00 -12.00 21.75
CA ALA A 136 -15.79 -13.19 21.54
C ALA A 136 -15.43 -14.31 22.52
N ALA A 137 -14.14 -14.50 22.80
CA ALA A 137 -13.67 -15.51 23.76
C ALA A 137 -14.10 -15.24 25.21
N SER A 138 -14.48 -14.01 25.55
CA SER A 138 -15.01 -13.67 26.90
C SER A 138 -16.43 -14.15 27.15
N GLU A 139 -17.15 -14.57 26.10
CA GLU A 139 -18.48 -15.15 26.24
C GLU A 139 -18.44 -16.52 26.97
N PRO A 140 -19.33 -16.75 27.93
CA PRO A 140 -19.29 -17.98 28.74
C PRO A 140 -19.74 -19.23 28.00
N PHE A 141 -20.56 -19.07 26.96
CA PHE A 141 -21.13 -20.17 26.20
C PHE A 141 -20.57 -20.24 24.79
N GLU A 142 -20.34 -21.43 24.28
CA GLU A 142 -19.77 -21.65 22.95
C GLU A 142 -20.61 -21.02 21.83
N SER A 143 -21.93 -21.15 21.89
CA SER A 143 -22.84 -20.48 20.96
C SER A 143 -22.78 -18.96 21.07
N GLY A 144 -22.53 -18.44 22.27
CA GLY A 144 -22.29 -17.03 22.54
C GLY A 144 -20.99 -16.55 21.87
N LYS A 145 -19.90 -17.33 22.00
CA LYS A 145 -18.61 -17.05 21.36
C LYS A 145 -18.74 -16.98 19.83
N ILE A 146 -19.42 -17.94 19.23
CA ILE A 146 -19.65 -17.98 17.78
C ILE A 146 -20.45 -16.75 17.34
N ARG A 147 -21.56 -16.47 18.05
CA ARG A 147 -22.40 -15.30 17.76
C ARG A 147 -21.63 -13.99 17.90
N ALA A 148 -20.92 -13.82 19.01
CA ALA A 148 -20.13 -12.61 19.26
C ALA A 148 -19.05 -12.42 18.19
N ALA A 149 -18.30 -13.48 17.84
CA ALA A 149 -17.31 -13.44 16.78
C ALA A 149 -17.92 -13.03 15.43
N SER A 150 -19.11 -13.53 15.11
CA SER A 150 -19.81 -13.21 13.86
C SER A 150 -20.25 -11.74 13.81
N ILE A 151 -20.77 -11.21 14.92
CA ILE A 151 -21.16 -9.80 15.01
C ILE A 151 -19.92 -8.89 14.96
N GLU A 152 -18.88 -9.21 15.71
CA GLU A 152 -17.63 -8.45 15.69
C GLU A 152 -16.99 -8.44 14.29
N ALA A 153 -17.01 -9.58 13.59
CA ALA A 153 -16.56 -9.65 12.21
C ALA A 153 -17.39 -8.75 11.30
N ALA A 154 -18.70 -8.73 11.47
CA ALA A 154 -19.61 -7.87 10.73
C ALA A 154 -19.30 -6.39 10.94
N ASP A 155 -19.12 -5.98 12.18
CA ASP A 155 -18.83 -4.60 12.54
C ASP A 155 -17.47 -4.16 12.00
N LEU A 156 -16.46 -5.02 12.08
CA LEU A 156 -15.15 -4.75 11.46
C LEU A 156 -15.27 -4.54 9.96
N LEU A 157 -15.97 -5.41 9.25
CA LEU A 157 -16.15 -5.30 7.80
C LEU A 157 -16.93 -4.04 7.41
N ARG A 158 -17.94 -3.64 8.20
CA ARG A 158 -18.70 -2.39 7.98
C ARG A 158 -17.80 -1.16 8.14
N VAL A 159 -17.01 -1.11 9.21
CA VAL A 159 -16.06 -0.02 9.45
C VAL A 159 -15.05 0.06 8.30
N TRP A 160 -14.50 -1.07 7.88
CA TRP A 160 -13.54 -1.10 6.80
C TRP A 160 -14.16 -0.71 5.46
N LYS A 161 -15.37 -1.18 5.17
CA LYS A 161 -16.11 -0.76 3.97
C LYS A 161 -16.34 0.76 3.97
N GLY A 162 -16.76 1.32 5.09
CA GLY A 162 -16.94 2.77 5.24
C GLY A 162 -15.63 3.54 5.05
N SER A 163 -14.55 3.08 5.67
CA SER A 163 -13.24 3.73 5.56
C SER A 163 -12.66 3.68 4.14
N THR A 164 -12.86 2.58 3.40
CA THR A 164 -12.39 2.48 2.02
C THR A 164 -13.17 3.39 1.07
N ILE A 165 -14.46 3.57 1.30
CA ILE A 165 -15.28 4.53 0.53
C ILE A 165 -14.81 5.95 0.80
N THR A 166 -14.66 6.31 2.07
CA THR A 166 -14.21 7.66 2.48
C THR A 166 -12.79 7.95 1.98
N GLN A 167 -11.87 7.01 2.13
CA GLN A 167 -10.51 7.16 1.58
C GLN A 167 -10.50 7.28 0.06
N GLY A 168 -11.37 6.55 -0.62
CA GLY A 168 -11.52 6.65 -2.09
C GLY A 168 -12.00 8.04 -2.53
N GLU A 169 -12.92 8.64 -1.82
CA GLU A 169 -13.42 10.00 -2.07
C GLU A 169 -12.38 11.05 -1.69
N GLU A 170 -11.72 10.92 -0.55
CA GLU A 170 -10.62 11.80 -0.15
C GLU A 170 -9.47 11.75 -1.15
N ILE A 171 -9.05 10.57 -1.61
CA ILE A 171 -7.99 10.42 -2.62
C ILE A 171 -8.41 11.08 -3.94
N LYS A 172 -9.66 10.96 -4.36
CA LYS A 172 -10.17 11.65 -5.55
C LYS A 172 -10.14 13.16 -5.36
N SER A 173 -10.66 13.68 -4.25
CA SER A 173 -10.66 15.11 -3.94
C SER A 173 -9.25 15.67 -3.83
N TRP A 174 -8.32 14.96 -3.18
CA TRP A 174 -6.89 15.30 -3.11
C TRP A 174 -6.23 15.31 -4.49
N ARG A 175 -6.54 14.32 -5.32
CA ARG A 175 -5.98 14.26 -6.68
C ARG A 175 -6.50 15.42 -7.54
N GLU A 176 -7.77 15.75 -7.45
CA GLU A 176 -8.36 16.88 -8.15
C GLU A 176 -7.79 18.21 -7.65
N ALA A 177 -7.63 18.36 -6.33
CA ALA A 177 -6.97 19.53 -5.73
C ALA A 177 -5.52 19.68 -6.19
N LEU A 178 -4.74 18.58 -6.23
CA LEU A 178 -3.37 18.58 -6.73
C LEU A 178 -3.29 18.94 -8.23
N LEU A 179 -4.22 18.42 -9.04
CA LEU A 179 -4.29 18.75 -10.47
C LEU A 179 -4.65 20.23 -10.67
N ALA A 180 -5.62 20.76 -9.92
CA ALA A 180 -5.99 22.16 -9.93
C ALA A 180 -4.83 23.06 -9.48
N GLN A 181 -4.11 22.67 -8.44
CA GLN A 181 -2.92 23.39 -7.96
C GLN A 181 -1.78 23.39 -9.00
N ARG A 182 -1.49 22.26 -9.62
CA ARG A 182 -0.52 22.19 -10.75
C ARG A 182 -0.93 23.09 -11.90
N GLN A 183 -2.20 23.07 -12.28
CA GLN A 183 -2.70 23.88 -13.38
C GLN A 183 -2.58 25.39 -13.09
N ASN A 184 -2.82 25.78 -11.84
CA ASN A 184 -2.63 27.17 -11.39
C ASN A 184 -1.13 27.56 -11.32
N GLN A 185 -0.25 26.66 -10.89
CA GLN A 185 1.20 26.88 -10.93
C GLN A 185 1.69 27.10 -12.38
N PHE A 186 1.25 26.26 -13.32
CA PHE A 186 1.62 26.44 -14.73
C PHE A 186 1.10 27.74 -15.34
N ARG A 187 -0.07 28.21 -14.92
CA ARG A 187 -0.57 29.55 -15.30
C ARG A 187 0.31 30.66 -14.73
N GLY A 188 0.69 30.55 -13.45
CA GLY A 188 1.61 31.51 -12.82
C GLY A 188 2.96 31.58 -13.51
N TRP A 189 3.57 30.44 -13.83
CA TRP A 189 4.86 30.37 -14.53
C TRP A 189 4.79 30.96 -15.96
N LYS A 190 3.69 30.74 -16.68
CA LYS A 190 3.49 31.37 -18.01
C LYS A 190 3.44 32.88 -17.93
N LEU A 191 2.76 33.43 -16.93
CA LEU A 191 2.71 34.89 -16.73
C LEU A 191 4.08 35.45 -16.32
N ILE A 192 4.83 34.78 -15.45
CA ILE A 192 6.19 35.17 -15.05
C ILE A 192 7.14 35.11 -16.25
N ALA A 193 7.09 34.04 -17.03
CA ALA A 193 7.91 33.91 -18.25
C ALA A 193 7.59 34.97 -19.28
N LEU A 194 6.33 35.33 -19.44
CA LEU A 194 5.89 36.38 -20.37
C LEU A 194 6.35 37.78 -19.88
N ALA A 195 6.23 38.04 -18.58
CA ALA A 195 6.70 39.27 -17.96
C ALA A 195 8.24 39.41 -18.04
N ALA A 196 8.96 38.31 -17.76
CA ALA A 196 10.43 38.27 -17.90
C ALA A 196 10.88 38.50 -19.36
N GLY A 197 10.20 37.86 -20.32
CA GLY A 197 10.46 38.04 -21.74
C GLY A 197 10.27 39.48 -22.19
N CYS A 198 9.20 40.13 -21.74
CA CYS A 198 8.94 41.55 -22.03
C CYS A 198 9.98 42.51 -21.44
N ALA A 199 10.60 42.16 -20.31
CA ALA A 199 11.66 42.98 -19.70
C ALA A 199 13.04 42.73 -20.31
N PHE A 200 13.33 41.52 -20.77
CA PHE A 200 14.62 41.13 -21.29
C PHE A 200 14.92 41.75 -22.69
N ILE A 201 13.92 41.80 -23.57
CA ILE A 201 14.09 42.32 -24.93
C ILE A 201 14.51 43.78 -24.93
N PRO A 202 13.86 44.73 -24.23
CA PRO A 202 14.29 46.11 -24.19
C PRO A 202 15.64 46.28 -23.50
N SER A 203 15.96 45.48 -22.48
CA SER A 203 17.26 45.54 -21.80
C SER A 203 18.43 45.19 -22.74
N ILE A 204 18.29 44.17 -23.57
CA ILE A 204 19.28 43.78 -24.58
C ILE A 204 19.44 44.88 -25.61
N LEU A 205 18.34 45.49 -26.03
CA LEU A 205 18.36 46.58 -27.03
C LEU A 205 19.06 47.81 -26.48
N VAL A 206 18.81 48.20 -25.25
CA VAL A 206 19.50 49.29 -24.56
C VAL A 206 20.99 49.00 -24.42
N LEU A 207 21.36 47.79 -24.01
CA LEU A 207 22.76 47.39 -23.88
C LEU A 207 23.49 47.43 -25.24
N TRP A 208 22.84 46.93 -26.31
CA TRP A 208 23.37 46.95 -27.65
C TRP A 208 23.62 48.41 -28.15
N LEU A 209 22.64 49.31 -27.92
CA LEU A 209 22.76 50.72 -28.24
C LEU A 209 23.91 51.40 -27.48
N LEU A 210 24.06 51.04 -26.20
CA LEU A 210 25.10 51.57 -25.34
C LEU A 210 26.50 51.12 -25.81
N ILE A 211 26.64 49.83 -26.16
CA ILE A 211 27.88 49.27 -26.72
C ILE A 211 28.20 49.95 -28.06
N ARG A 212 27.18 50.13 -28.91
CA ARG A 212 27.36 50.83 -30.21
C ARG A 212 27.81 52.29 -30.02
N HIS A 213 27.22 53.01 -29.06
CA HIS A 213 27.58 54.36 -28.73
C HIS A 213 29.00 54.48 -28.16
N LEU A 214 29.40 53.56 -27.31
CA LEU A 214 30.77 53.51 -26.77
C LEU A 214 31.81 53.16 -27.84
N ARG A 215 31.48 52.30 -28.81
CA ARG A 215 32.38 52.01 -29.95
C ARG A 215 32.55 53.19 -30.91
N GLN A 216 31.55 54.06 -31.03
CA GLN A 216 31.62 55.24 -31.87
C GLN A 216 32.45 56.36 -31.23
N ARG A 217 32.63 56.37 -29.92
CA ARG A 217 33.59 57.23 -29.25
C ARG A 217 34.96 56.58 -29.39
N GLY A 218 35.70 56.96 -30.41
CA GLY A 218 37.03 56.43 -30.72
C GLY A 218 37.94 56.30 -29.50
N PRO A 219 39.10 55.65 -29.66
CA PRO A 219 40.02 55.43 -28.56
C PRO A 219 40.38 56.79 -27.91
N ARG A 220 39.97 56.93 -26.64
CA ARG A 220 40.48 58.06 -25.85
C ARG A 220 41.97 57.85 -25.73
N ASN A 221 42.72 58.66 -26.45
CA ASN A 221 44.15 58.73 -26.26
C ASN A 221 44.40 59.21 -24.82
N PHE A 222 44.62 58.27 -23.96
CA PHE A 222 45.17 58.59 -22.65
C PHE A 222 46.55 59.15 -22.91
N PRO A 223 46.90 60.35 -22.38
CA PRO A 223 48.23 60.87 -22.49
C PRO A 223 49.20 59.83 -21.93
N GLN A 224 50.16 59.41 -22.73
CA GLN A 224 51.20 58.50 -22.29
C GLN A 224 51.84 59.07 -21.04
N PRO A 225 52.00 58.33 -19.96
CA PRO A 225 52.70 58.81 -18.78
C PRO A 225 54.13 59.13 -19.20
N VAL A 226 54.50 60.40 -19.12
CA VAL A 226 55.90 60.83 -19.27
C VAL A 226 56.65 60.13 -18.16
N HIS A 227 57.50 59.16 -18.55
CA HIS A 227 58.39 58.51 -17.58
C HIS A 227 59.34 59.56 -17.06
N ALA A 228 58.98 60.26 -15.98
CA ALA A 228 59.94 61.01 -15.19
C ALA A 228 60.96 59.98 -14.68
N GLN A 229 62.21 60.15 -15.15
CA GLN A 229 63.34 59.41 -14.61
C GLN A 229 63.35 59.61 -13.10
N ARG A 230 62.94 58.59 -12.37
CA ARG A 230 63.11 58.49 -10.91
C ARG A 230 64.64 58.40 -10.71
N LEU A 231 65.19 59.46 -10.28
CA LEU A 231 66.53 59.48 -9.68
C LEU A 231 66.53 58.43 -8.56
N GLY A 232 67.42 57.49 -8.68
CA GLY A 232 67.49 56.31 -7.84
C GLY A 232 67.58 56.58 -6.36
N ALA A 233 66.82 55.86 -5.64
CA ALA A 233 67.16 55.50 -4.27
C ALA A 233 67.60 54.02 -4.28
N PRO A 234 68.85 53.70 -4.07
CA PRO A 234 69.30 52.35 -3.83
C PRO A 234 68.86 51.96 -2.43
N PHE A 235 68.47 50.74 -2.30
CA PHE A 235 68.12 50.08 -1.05
C PHE A 235 66.71 50.26 -0.50
N CYS A 236 65.75 49.47 -1.08
CA CYS A 236 64.72 48.83 -0.31
C CYS A 236 64.59 47.37 -0.78
N GLY A 237 65.32 46.50 -0.13
CA GLY A 237 65.17 45.07 -0.31
C GLY A 237 63.80 44.65 0.19
N GLY A 238 62.85 44.45 -0.72
CA GLY A 238 61.59 43.79 -0.46
C GLY A 238 61.72 42.34 -0.87
N ASN A 239 61.75 41.45 0.10
CA ASN A 239 61.58 39.99 -0.13
C ASN A 239 60.24 39.75 -0.78
N SER A 240 60.24 39.34 -2.05
CA SER A 240 59.03 38.75 -2.64
C SER A 240 58.80 37.38 -2.09
N ALA A 241 57.84 37.25 -1.18
CA ALA A 241 57.33 35.95 -0.78
C ALA A 241 56.38 35.46 -1.87
N SER A 242 56.81 34.48 -2.65
CA SER A 242 55.91 33.72 -3.52
C SER A 242 55.17 32.70 -2.67
N ILE A 243 53.86 32.83 -2.59
CA ILE A 243 53.00 31.81 -1.97
C ILE A 243 52.62 30.82 -3.08
N ASP A 244 53.22 29.61 -3.01
CA ASP A 244 52.83 28.49 -3.85
C ASP A 244 51.47 27.95 -3.37
N LEU A 245 50.41 28.16 -4.17
CA LEU A 245 49.05 27.68 -3.90
C LEU A 245 48.81 26.21 -4.28
N GLU A 246 49.82 25.48 -4.70
CA GLU A 246 49.69 24.07 -5.09
C GLU A 246 49.64 23.06 -3.92
N SER A 247 49.81 23.48 -2.68
CA SER A 247 49.87 22.54 -1.54
C SER A 247 48.55 22.30 -0.82
N ILE A 248 47.40 22.83 -1.28
CA ILE A 248 46.10 22.68 -0.60
C ILE A 248 45.15 21.68 -1.30
N SER A 249 45.56 21.06 -2.40
CA SER A 249 44.74 20.07 -3.08
C SER A 249 45.23 18.63 -2.80
N GLY A 250 45.00 18.16 -1.58
CA GLY A 250 45.37 16.79 -1.29
C GLY A 250 45.09 16.37 0.14
N LYS A 251 43.79 16.14 0.47
CA LYS A 251 43.34 15.11 1.42
C LYS A 251 41.84 15.28 1.74
N SER A 252 41.02 14.50 1.08
CA SER A 252 39.83 13.90 1.67
C SER A 252 39.48 12.66 0.87
#